data_29fac5bec4320d79accc42114a8c44a6
#
_entry.id   29fac5bec4320d79accc42114a8c44a6
#
_cell.length_a   1.000
_cell.length_b   1.000
_cell.length_c   1.000
_cell.angle_alpha   90.00
_cell.angle_beta   90.00
_cell.angle_gamma   90.00
#
_symmetry.space_group_name_H-M   'P 1'
#
loop_
_entity.id
_entity.type
_entity.pdbx_description
1 polymer ?
#
loop_
_entity_poly.entity_id
_entity_poly.type
_entity_poly.pdbx_seq_one_letter_code
_entity_poly.pdbx_strand_id
1 'polypeptide(L)'
;MQVDWIEFPKDDLSAFVATMGYSRASYVEYVDNEKIETLLACHMNAFRYFGGVAHKCLYDNMKTVIIKRNAYGRGKHKLNPLFEDFAKHCGFLIKVCKPYRAKTKGKVERFNHYLRYSFHNALRVKLAMKNYQVNIDNANAEVLKWLDNVA
;
A
#
# COMPACT_ATOMS: atom_id res chain seq x y z
N MET A 1 -8.13 6.86 3.13
CA MET A 1 -6.90 6.03 3.17
C MET A 1 -6.29 6.00 1.79
N GLN A 2 -5.03 6.29 1.68
CA GLN A 2 -4.31 6.22 0.41
C GLN A 2 -3.53 4.91 0.34
N VAL A 3 -3.64 4.20 -0.78
CA VAL A 3 -3.06 2.87 -0.97
C VAL A 3 -2.06 2.91 -2.11
N ASP A 4 -0.90 2.33 -1.90
CA ASP A 4 0.15 2.26 -2.91
C ASP A 4 0.97 0.98 -2.77
N TRP A 5 1.65 0.61 -3.87
CA TRP A 5 2.65 -0.45 -3.88
C TRP A 5 4.04 0.16 -3.95
N ILE A 6 4.97 -0.42 -3.20
CA ILE A 6 6.40 -0.13 -3.35
C ILE A 6 7.09 -1.43 -3.72
N GLU A 7 7.87 -1.40 -4.79
CA GLU A 7 8.59 -2.58 -5.26
C GLU A 7 10.03 -2.57 -4.75
N PHE A 8 10.49 -3.74 -4.32
CA PHE A 8 11.88 -3.99 -3.92
C PHE A 8 12.43 -5.12 -4.78
N PRO A 9 12.81 -4.83 -6.05
CA PRO A 9 13.20 -5.88 -7.00
C PRO A 9 14.40 -6.70 -6.56
N LYS A 10 15.35 -6.10 -5.83
CA LYS A 10 16.54 -6.80 -5.36
C LYS A 10 16.22 -7.90 -4.34
N ASP A 11 15.12 -7.77 -3.62
CA ASP A 11 14.68 -8.75 -2.62
C ASP A 11 13.46 -9.53 -3.09
N ASP A 12 13.02 -9.31 -4.33
CA ASP A 12 11.84 -9.95 -4.94
C ASP A 12 10.58 -9.82 -4.08
N LEU A 13 10.40 -8.63 -3.52
CA LEU A 13 9.28 -8.29 -2.65
C LEU A 13 8.61 -7.01 -3.10
N SER A 14 7.34 -6.87 -2.71
CA SER A 14 6.59 -5.63 -2.77
C SER A 14 6.08 -5.29 -1.38
N ALA A 15 5.81 -4.02 -1.13
CA ALA A 15 5.18 -3.57 0.09
C ALA A 15 3.85 -2.89 -0.23
N PHE A 16 2.80 -3.33 0.44
CA PHE A 16 1.52 -2.64 0.48
C PHE A 16 1.62 -1.54 1.52
N VAL A 17 1.34 -0.30 1.12
CA VAL A 17 1.39 0.85 2.01
C VAL A 17 0.02 1.52 2.02
N ALA A 18 -0.55 1.65 3.22
CA ALA A 18 -1.81 2.35 3.43
C ALA A 18 -1.57 3.50 4.40
N THR A 19 -1.91 4.71 4.00
CA THR A 19 -1.71 5.91 4.81
C THR A 19 -3.04 6.62 5.01
N MET A 20 -3.38 6.87 6.28
CA MET A 20 -4.58 7.63 6.63
C MET A 20 -4.34 9.12 6.37
N GLY A 21 -5.30 9.77 5.71
CA GLY A 21 -5.15 11.16 5.31
C GLY A 21 -5.11 12.14 6.47
N TYR A 22 -5.92 11.90 7.49
CA TYR A 22 -6.08 12.83 8.60
C TYR A 22 -5.05 12.61 9.71
N SER A 23 -4.93 11.38 10.20
CA SER A 23 -4.02 11.03 11.29
C SER A 23 -2.57 10.82 10.83
N ARG A 24 -2.35 10.65 9.54
CA ARG A 24 -1.06 10.29 8.92
C ARG A 24 -0.51 8.95 9.40
N ALA A 25 -1.30 8.15 10.09
CA ALA A 25 -0.91 6.80 10.47
C ALA A 25 -0.73 5.95 9.21
N SER A 26 0.30 5.11 9.19
CA SER A 26 0.60 4.25 8.05
C SER A 26 0.67 2.80 8.47
N TYR A 27 0.24 1.93 7.56
CA TYR A 27 0.36 0.49 7.69
C TYR A 27 1.18 -0.03 6.51
N VAL A 28 2.12 -0.93 6.78
CA VAL A 28 2.98 -1.53 5.76
C VAL A 28 2.95 -3.04 5.91
N GLU A 29 2.77 -3.72 4.79
CA GLU A 29 2.82 -5.17 4.74
C GLU A 29 3.63 -5.62 3.52
N TYR A 30 4.66 -6.43 3.74
CA TYR A 30 5.47 -7.00 2.67
C TYR A 30 4.80 -8.25 2.12
N VAL A 31 4.82 -8.38 0.81
CA VAL A 31 4.24 -9.50 0.07
C VAL A 31 5.14 -9.89 -1.10
N ASP A 32 4.90 -11.05 -1.68
CA ASP A 32 5.68 -11.55 -2.82
C ASP A 32 5.00 -11.38 -4.18
N ASN A 33 3.81 -10.80 -4.19
CA ASN A 33 3.08 -10.52 -5.43
C ASN A 33 2.10 -9.38 -5.23
N GLU A 34 1.61 -8.81 -6.35
CA GLU A 34 0.63 -7.72 -6.35
C GLU A 34 -0.71 -8.15 -6.97
N LYS A 35 -1.06 -9.42 -6.80
CA LYS A 35 -2.32 -9.96 -7.31
C LYS A 35 -3.51 -9.40 -6.55
N ILE A 36 -4.70 -9.51 -7.16
CA ILE A 36 -5.93 -8.97 -6.55
C ILE A 36 -6.21 -9.62 -5.18
N GLU A 37 -6.02 -10.92 -5.05
CA GLU A 37 -6.25 -11.63 -3.79
C GLU A 37 -5.34 -11.09 -2.66
N THR A 38 -4.07 -10.84 -3.01
CA THR A 38 -3.10 -10.25 -2.08
C THR A 38 -3.50 -8.83 -1.70
N LEU A 39 -3.94 -8.04 -2.67
CA LEU A 39 -4.41 -6.67 -2.44
C LEU A 39 -5.60 -6.64 -1.47
N LEU A 40 -6.58 -7.53 -1.66
CA LEU A 40 -7.74 -7.61 -0.78
C LEU A 40 -7.35 -8.02 0.64
N ALA A 41 -6.47 -9.00 0.78
CA ALA A 41 -5.98 -9.44 2.09
C ALA A 41 -5.25 -8.32 2.82
N CYS A 42 -4.41 -7.56 2.11
CA CYS A 42 -3.70 -6.42 2.68
C CYS A 42 -4.65 -5.32 3.16
N HIS A 43 -5.74 -5.06 2.41
CA HIS A 43 -6.77 -4.11 2.84
C HIS A 43 -7.41 -4.55 4.15
N MET A 44 -7.77 -5.82 4.29
CA MET A 44 -8.36 -6.33 5.52
C MET A 44 -7.41 -6.20 6.70
N ASN A 45 -6.14 -6.50 6.50
CA ASN A 45 -5.12 -6.36 7.53
C ASN A 45 -4.92 -4.89 7.93
N ALA A 46 -4.93 -3.98 6.96
CA ALA A 46 -4.83 -2.54 7.23
C ALA A 46 -6.03 -2.04 8.04
N PHE A 47 -7.25 -2.45 7.68
CA PHE A 47 -8.46 -2.05 8.41
C PHE A 47 -8.43 -2.56 9.85
N ARG A 48 -7.94 -3.79 10.08
CA ARG A 48 -7.75 -4.31 11.44
C ARG A 48 -6.72 -3.49 12.21
N TYR A 49 -5.62 -3.16 11.56
CA TYR A 49 -4.56 -2.35 12.17
C TYR A 49 -5.06 -0.98 12.60
N PHE A 50 -5.83 -0.31 11.73
CA PHE A 50 -6.40 1.01 12.03
C PHE A 50 -7.64 0.96 12.94
N GLY A 51 -8.22 -0.21 13.15
CA GLY A 51 -9.39 -0.38 14.00
C GLY A 51 -10.71 -0.07 13.31
N GLY A 52 -10.75 0.00 12.00
CA GLY A 52 -11.98 0.25 11.24
C GLY A 52 -11.72 0.45 9.76
N VAL A 53 -12.81 0.51 8.99
CA VAL A 53 -12.77 0.71 7.54
C VAL A 53 -12.76 2.21 7.24
N ALA A 54 -11.83 2.64 6.39
CA ALA A 54 -11.80 4.02 5.93
C ALA A 54 -13.04 4.33 5.08
N HIS A 55 -13.51 5.56 5.15
CA HIS A 55 -14.68 5.98 4.35
C HIS A 55 -14.36 6.02 2.85
N LYS A 56 -13.16 6.46 2.50
CA LYS A 56 -12.67 6.54 1.12
C LYS A 56 -11.27 5.96 1.04
N CYS A 57 -11.00 5.24 -0.04
CA CYS A 57 -9.65 4.76 -0.35
C CYS A 57 -9.22 5.31 -1.70
N LEU A 58 -8.03 5.91 -1.74
CA LEU A 58 -7.46 6.51 -2.94
C LEU A 58 -6.42 5.57 -3.53
N TYR A 59 -6.51 5.39 -4.84
CA TYR A 59 -5.59 4.56 -5.61
C TYR A 59 -4.96 5.34 -6.72
N ASP A 60 -3.71 5.04 -7.00
CA ASP A 60 -3.07 5.45 -8.23
C ASP A 60 -3.53 4.53 -9.36
N ASN A 61 -2.87 4.54 -10.49
CA ASN A 61 -3.25 3.74 -11.66
C ASN A 61 -2.92 2.25 -11.46
N MET A 62 -3.53 1.61 -10.46
CA MET A 62 -3.36 0.17 -10.20
C MET A 62 -4.20 -0.66 -11.15
N LYS A 63 -3.56 -1.57 -11.89
CA LYS A 63 -4.25 -2.46 -12.84
C LYS A 63 -5.25 -3.41 -12.17
N THR A 64 -5.00 -3.77 -10.92
CA THR A 64 -5.91 -4.63 -10.14
C THR A 64 -7.17 -3.89 -9.69
N VAL A 65 -7.16 -2.56 -9.68
CA VAL A 65 -8.30 -1.71 -9.33
C VAL A 65 -8.96 -1.17 -10.59
N ILE A 66 -8.18 -0.62 -11.52
CA ILE A 66 -8.67 0.06 -12.71
C ILE A 66 -8.35 -0.79 -13.95
N ILE A 67 -9.40 -1.26 -14.63
CA ILE A 67 -9.25 -1.98 -15.90
C ILE A 67 -9.05 -0.99 -17.04
N LYS A 68 -9.85 0.08 -17.09
CA LYS A 68 -9.75 1.09 -18.15
C LYS A 68 -10.15 2.45 -17.61
N ARG A 69 -9.27 3.44 -17.76
CA ARG A 69 -9.56 4.82 -17.36
C ARG A 69 -10.53 5.45 -18.35
N ASN A 70 -11.47 6.23 -17.81
CA ASN A 70 -12.47 6.98 -18.58
C ASN A 70 -13.27 6.13 -19.57
N ALA A 71 -13.46 4.83 -19.27
CA ALA A 71 -14.18 3.89 -20.14
C ALA A 71 -15.63 4.33 -20.40
N TYR A 72 -16.26 4.98 -19.43
CA TYR A 72 -17.68 5.40 -19.47
C TYR A 72 -17.83 6.91 -19.44
N GLY A 73 -16.77 7.64 -19.80
CA GLY A 73 -16.75 9.08 -19.79
C GLY A 73 -15.68 9.63 -18.84
N ARG A 74 -15.52 10.96 -18.85
CA ARG A 74 -14.48 11.63 -18.05
C ARG A 74 -14.70 11.38 -16.55
N GLY A 75 -13.71 10.78 -15.90
CA GLY A 75 -13.76 10.46 -14.48
C GLY A 75 -14.55 9.18 -14.17
N LYS A 76 -15.10 8.50 -15.17
CA LYS A 76 -15.88 7.26 -15.02
C LYS A 76 -15.05 6.09 -15.52
N HIS A 77 -14.28 5.50 -14.63
CA HIS A 77 -13.36 4.40 -14.97
C HIS A 77 -14.03 3.05 -14.90
N LYS A 78 -13.56 2.13 -15.72
CA LYS A 78 -13.93 0.73 -15.58
C LYS A 78 -13.05 0.10 -14.50
N LEU A 79 -13.67 -0.33 -13.41
CA LEU A 79 -12.99 -0.93 -12.27
C LEU A 79 -13.05 -2.46 -12.36
N ASN A 80 -12.12 -3.12 -11.67
CA ASN A 80 -12.15 -4.57 -11.51
C ASN A 80 -13.42 -4.96 -10.73
N PRO A 81 -14.30 -5.82 -11.28
CA PRO A 81 -15.57 -6.16 -10.61
C PRO A 81 -15.38 -6.78 -9.23
N LEU A 82 -14.37 -7.63 -9.05
CA LEU A 82 -14.07 -8.24 -7.76
C LEU A 82 -13.68 -7.18 -6.72
N PHE A 83 -12.91 -6.19 -7.15
CA PHE A 83 -12.51 -5.08 -6.27
C PHE A 83 -13.69 -4.19 -5.93
N GLU A 84 -14.58 -3.90 -6.89
CA GLU A 84 -15.80 -3.14 -6.63
C GLU A 84 -16.70 -3.83 -5.60
N ASP A 85 -16.90 -5.14 -5.75
CA ASP A 85 -17.69 -5.94 -4.81
C ASP A 85 -17.09 -5.92 -3.41
N PHE A 86 -15.77 -6.03 -3.33
CA PHE A 86 -15.05 -5.94 -2.06
C PHE A 86 -15.28 -4.58 -1.39
N ALA A 87 -15.16 -3.49 -2.14
CA ALA A 87 -15.37 -2.15 -1.62
C ALA A 87 -16.80 -1.96 -1.10
N LYS A 88 -17.78 -2.44 -1.83
CA LYS A 88 -19.19 -2.40 -1.41
C LYS A 88 -19.41 -3.21 -0.14
N HIS A 89 -18.83 -4.40 -0.07
CA HIS A 89 -18.94 -5.27 1.10
C HIS A 89 -18.32 -4.64 2.35
N CYS A 90 -17.16 -4.03 2.21
CA CYS A 90 -16.47 -3.35 3.32
C CYS A 90 -17.08 -1.99 3.65
N GLY A 91 -17.73 -1.33 2.69
CA GLY A 91 -18.37 -0.05 2.88
C GLY A 91 -17.48 1.17 2.66
N PHE A 92 -16.52 1.10 1.73
CA PHE A 92 -15.71 2.28 1.39
C PHE A 92 -15.91 2.68 -0.08
N LEU A 93 -15.66 3.96 -0.35
CA LEU A 93 -15.71 4.52 -1.69
C LEU A 93 -14.33 4.43 -2.35
N ILE A 94 -14.32 4.01 -3.61
CA ILE A 94 -13.11 3.94 -4.42
C ILE A 94 -12.90 5.29 -5.10
N LYS A 95 -11.75 5.91 -4.87
CA LYS A 95 -11.32 7.14 -5.55
C LYS A 95 -10.03 6.85 -6.31
N VAL A 96 -9.97 7.34 -7.53
CA VAL A 96 -8.80 7.19 -8.39
C VAL A 96 -8.12 8.53 -8.53
N CYS A 97 -6.83 8.60 -8.21
CA CYS A 97 -6.05 9.82 -8.33
C CYS A 97 -5.88 10.20 -9.80
N LYS A 98 -6.08 11.48 -10.11
CA LYS A 98 -5.80 12.00 -11.45
C LYS A 98 -4.28 11.98 -11.69
N PRO A 99 -3.81 11.60 -12.90
CA PRO A 99 -2.41 11.75 -13.25
C PRO A 99 -1.96 13.18 -13.02
N TYR A 100 -0.73 13.37 -12.57
CA TYR A 100 -0.08 14.68 -12.41
C TYR A 100 -0.54 15.56 -11.25
N ARG A 101 -1.29 15.07 -10.26
CA ARG A 101 -1.56 15.85 -9.04
C ARG A 101 -0.48 15.59 -7.99
N ALA A 102 0.61 16.33 -8.10
CA ALA A 102 1.76 16.24 -7.19
C ALA A 102 1.40 16.50 -5.71
N LYS A 103 0.40 17.35 -5.44
CA LYS A 103 0.03 17.74 -4.08
C LYS A 103 -0.61 16.61 -3.26
N THR A 104 -1.37 15.70 -3.91
CA THR A 104 -1.98 14.56 -3.22
C THR A 104 -0.98 13.46 -2.91
N LYS A 105 0.13 13.40 -3.64
CA LYS A 105 1.16 12.36 -3.51
C LYS A 105 2.34 12.74 -2.61
N GLY A 106 2.55 14.01 -2.31
CA GLY A 106 3.74 14.48 -1.62
C GLY A 106 4.00 13.79 -0.28
N LYS A 107 2.96 13.55 0.51
CA LYS A 107 3.07 12.88 1.82
C LYS A 107 3.38 11.40 1.67
N VAL A 108 2.75 10.73 0.70
CA VAL A 108 2.96 9.32 0.42
C VAL A 108 4.36 9.10 -0.16
N GLU A 109 4.80 9.97 -1.05
CA GLU A 109 6.16 9.90 -1.61
C GLU A 109 7.23 10.05 -0.54
N ARG A 110 7.05 10.97 0.41
CA ARG A 110 7.97 11.13 1.55
C ARG A 110 8.00 9.89 2.42
N PHE A 111 6.84 9.33 2.72
CA PHE A 111 6.76 8.10 3.50
C PHE A 111 7.39 6.93 2.77
N ASN A 112 7.13 6.78 1.48
CA ASN A 112 7.71 5.74 0.64
C ASN A 112 9.24 5.84 0.59
N HIS A 113 9.75 7.07 0.44
CA HIS A 113 11.18 7.32 0.49
C HIS A 113 11.77 6.94 1.85
N TYR A 114 11.11 7.33 2.92
CA TYR A 114 11.54 7.03 4.30
C TYR A 114 11.53 5.52 4.56
N LEU A 115 10.49 4.81 4.12
CA LEU A 115 10.43 3.37 4.23
C LEU A 115 11.58 2.70 3.49
N ARG A 116 11.85 3.13 2.26
CA ARG A 116 12.90 2.54 1.43
C ARG A 116 14.29 2.77 2.01
N TYR A 117 14.60 3.99 2.36
CA TYR A 117 15.96 4.35 2.76
C TYR A 117 16.22 4.22 4.25
N SER A 118 15.26 4.51 5.08
CA SER A 118 15.44 4.45 6.53
C SER A 118 15.16 3.06 7.10
N PHE A 119 14.17 2.35 6.57
CA PHE A 119 13.81 1.03 7.07
C PHE A 119 14.42 -0.10 6.24
N HIS A 120 14.04 -0.19 4.97
CA HIS A 120 14.34 -1.38 4.15
C HIS A 120 15.84 -1.58 3.93
N ASN A 121 16.55 -0.53 3.55
CA ASN A 121 17.99 -0.62 3.32
C ASN A 121 18.74 -0.94 4.62
N ALA A 122 18.33 -0.35 5.74
CA ALA A 122 18.93 -0.64 7.04
C ALA A 122 18.69 -2.10 7.45
N LEU A 123 17.49 -2.62 7.24
CA LEU A 123 17.17 -4.02 7.51
C LEU A 123 18.02 -4.96 6.66
N ARG A 124 18.19 -4.65 5.38
CA ARG A 124 19.00 -5.42 4.47
C ARG A 124 20.45 -5.55 4.94
N VAL A 125 21.04 -4.43 5.33
CA VAL A 125 22.41 -4.38 5.84
C VAL A 125 22.52 -5.19 7.14
N LYS A 126 21.62 -4.98 8.08
CA LYS A 126 21.58 -5.66 9.36
C LYS A 126 21.48 -7.18 9.19
N LEU A 127 20.61 -7.65 8.29
CA LEU A 127 20.46 -9.08 8.02
C LEU A 127 21.67 -9.66 7.29
N ALA A 128 22.25 -8.92 6.34
CA ALA A 128 23.45 -9.35 5.61
C ALA A 128 24.64 -9.57 6.55
N MET A 129 24.77 -8.77 7.60
CA MET A 129 25.81 -8.95 8.61
C MET A 129 25.68 -10.26 9.37
N LYS A 130 24.50 -10.86 9.40
CA LYS A 130 24.21 -12.16 10.03
C LYS A 130 24.08 -13.29 9.01
N ASN A 131 24.41 -13.02 7.74
CA ASN A 131 24.23 -13.94 6.61
C ASN A 131 22.78 -14.33 6.33
N TYR A 132 21.83 -13.46 6.65
CA TYR A 132 20.42 -13.62 6.34
C TYR A 132 19.99 -12.70 5.18
N GLN A 133 18.97 -13.13 4.47
CA GLN A 133 18.34 -12.32 3.42
C GLN A 133 17.00 -11.79 3.91
N VAL A 134 16.58 -10.65 3.35
CA VAL A 134 15.24 -10.11 3.59
C VAL A 134 14.22 -11.07 2.98
N ASN A 135 13.21 -11.43 3.76
CA ASN A 135 12.07 -12.24 3.31
C ASN A 135 10.76 -11.64 3.87
N ILE A 136 9.63 -12.21 3.46
CA ILE A 136 8.32 -11.74 3.90
C ILE A 136 8.21 -11.72 5.43
N ASP A 137 8.60 -12.81 6.06
CA ASP A 137 8.40 -13.00 7.50
C ASP A 137 9.23 -12.01 8.33
N ASN A 138 10.54 -11.89 8.03
CA ASN A 138 11.39 -10.99 8.80
C ASN A 138 11.09 -9.53 8.50
N ALA A 139 10.76 -9.17 7.24
CA ALA A 139 10.41 -7.81 6.88
C ALA A 139 9.11 -7.37 7.57
N ASN A 140 8.09 -8.22 7.60
CA ASN A 140 6.82 -7.90 8.26
C ASN A 140 6.97 -7.80 9.77
N ALA A 141 7.74 -8.68 10.39
CA ALA A 141 7.98 -8.61 11.83
C ALA A 141 8.69 -7.29 12.21
N GLU A 142 9.69 -6.91 11.46
CA GLU A 142 10.49 -5.72 11.76
C GLU A 142 9.77 -4.41 11.38
N VAL A 143 9.00 -4.39 10.28
CA VAL A 143 8.33 -3.15 9.86
C VAL A 143 7.24 -2.73 10.86
N LEU A 144 6.54 -3.65 11.48
CA LEU A 144 5.55 -3.32 12.50
C LEU A 144 6.20 -2.66 13.72
N LYS A 145 7.36 -3.15 14.13
CA LYS A 145 8.14 -2.52 15.21
C LYS A 145 8.61 -1.12 14.83
N TRP A 146 9.05 -0.96 13.59
CA TRP A 146 9.51 0.33 13.09
C TRP A 146 8.37 1.35 13.04
N LEU A 147 7.18 0.93 12.60
CA LEU A 147 6.00 1.79 12.55
C LEU A 147 5.61 2.30 13.95
N ASP A 148 5.72 1.47 14.97
CA ASP A 148 5.42 1.86 16.35
C ASP A 148 6.38 2.94 16.86
N ASN A 149 7.63 2.95 16.38
CA ASN A 149 8.65 3.90 16.80
C ASN A 149 8.63 5.21 16.02
N VAL A 150 8.02 5.23 14.84
CA VAL A 150 8.00 6.37 13.91
C VAL A 150 6.73 7.21 14.05
N ALA A 151 5.69 6.61 14.61
CA ALA A 151 4.40 7.28 14.78
C ALA A 151 4.44 8.40 15.83
#